data_8588189ee8d394058af6639507df67c9
#
_entry.id   8588189ee8d394058af6639507df67c9
#
_cell.length_a   1.000
_cell.length_b   1.000
_cell.length_c   1.000
_cell.angle_alpha   90.00
_cell.angle_beta   90.00
_cell.angle_gamma   90.00
#
_symmetry.space_group_name_H-M   'P 1'
#
loop_
_entity.id
_entity.type
_entity.pdbx_description
1 polymer ?
#
loop_
_entity_poly.entity_id
_entity_poly.type
_entity_poly.pdbx_seq_one_letter_code
_entity_poly.pdbx_strand_id
1 'polypeptide(L)'
;MRWFCLLPLLFFSVKGSAQDAPADSTESVNVAIVEEVPRWPGCEGESGTVAQACTDEGVMRHVVKETKYPNKARRKGIQGQVYVSFVVERDGSVGEVEVLRSVHPLLDEEAVRVVKTFPRFSPGLQRGKPVRVRYSLPMNFSLN
;
A
#
# COMPACT_ATOMS: atom_id res chain seq x y z
N MET A 1 24.85 39.97 59.35
CA MET A 1 24.22 40.30 58.05
C MET A 1 24.27 39.05 57.20
N ARG A 2 23.14 38.39 57.08
CA ARG A 2 23.00 37.12 56.28
C ARG A 2 22.14 37.43 55.09
N TRP A 3 22.74 37.42 53.92
CA TRP A 3 22.00 37.54 52.67
C TRP A 3 21.58 36.16 52.22
N PHE A 4 20.27 35.91 52.31
CA PHE A 4 19.64 34.75 51.69
C PHE A 4 19.34 35.09 50.24
N CYS A 5 20.09 34.50 49.30
CA CYS A 5 19.70 34.43 47.90
C CYS A 5 18.67 33.31 47.73
N LEU A 6 17.43 33.70 47.58
CA LEU A 6 16.36 32.85 47.11
C LEU A 6 16.44 32.78 45.59
N LEU A 7 16.90 31.66 45.04
CA LEU A 7 16.72 31.33 43.63
C LEU A 7 15.28 30.82 43.43
N PRO A 8 14.53 31.38 42.46
CA PRO A 8 13.27 30.78 42.06
C PRO A 8 13.53 29.57 41.16
N LEU A 9 13.09 28.42 41.60
CA LEU A 9 12.99 27.21 40.77
C LEU A 9 12.00 27.46 39.63
N LEU A 10 12.51 27.72 38.44
CA LEU A 10 11.71 27.71 37.23
C LEU A 10 11.31 26.26 36.92
N PHE A 11 10.07 25.93 37.30
CA PHE A 11 9.41 24.76 36.79
C PHE A 11 9.17 24.93 35.29
N PHE A 12 10.02 24.34 34.47
CA PHE A 12 9.76 24.19 33.06
C PHE A 12 8.71 23.08 32.91
N SER A 13 7.46 23.47 32.83
CA SER A 13 6.36 22.58 32.47
C SER A 13 6.48 22.29 30.99
N VAL A 14 7.11 21.16 30.65
CA VAL A 14 7.07 20.63 29.28
C VAL A 14 5.65 20.10 29.09
N LYS A 15 4.80 20.94 28.52
CA LYS A 15 3.54 20.47 27.93
C LYS A 15 3.94 19.64 26.72
N GLY A 16 3.92 18.32 26.90
CA GLY A 16 3.95 17.39 25.78
C GLY A 16 2.74 17.66 24.91
N SER A 17 2.92 18.35 23.82
CA SER A 17 1.92 18.43 22.77
C SER A 17 1.80 17.04 22.18
N ALA A 18 0.74 16.32 22.54
CA ALA A 18 0.29 15.20 21.74
C ALA A 18 -0.09 15.77 20.38
N GLN A 19 0.75 15.56 19.40
CA GLN A 19 0.44 15.92 18.03
C GLN A 19 -0.59 14.89 17.56
N ASP A 20 -1.86 15.28 17.65
CA ASP A 20 -2.91 14.65 16.89
C ASP A 20 -2.56 14.83 15.42
N ALA A 21 -2.16 13.74 14.77
CA ALA A 21 -1.94 13.76 13.33
C ALA A 21 -3.25 14.20 12.66
N PRO A 22 -3.21 15.22 11.78
CA PRO A 22 -4.41 15.69 11.11
C PRO A 22 -5.02 14.54 10.29
N ALA A 23 -6.34 14.40 10.38
CA ALA A 23 -7.11 13.37 9.69
C ALA A 23 -7.09 13.48 8.15
N ASP A 24 -6.36 14.45 7.61
CA ASP A 24 -6.16 14.68 6.18
C ASP A 24 -4.71 14.35 5.78
N SER A 25 -4.26 13.17 6.16
CA SER A 25 -2.97 12.71 5.68
C SER A 25 -3.11 12.10 4.30
N THR A 26 -2.45 12.69 3.34
CA THR A 26 -2.10 12.10 2.04
C THR A 26 -1.29 10.81 2.20
N GLU A 27 -0.92 10.50 3.43
CA GLU A 27 -0.12 9.34 3.79
C GLU A 27 -0.92 8.05 3.67
N SER A 28 -0.34 7.07 2.99
CA SER A 28 -0.89 5.72 2.90
C SER A 28 -0.33 4.83 4.00
N VAL A 29 -1.19 4.01 4.58
CA VAL A 29 -0.80 3.01 5.58
C VAL A 29 -0.36 1.74 4.87
N ASN A 30 0.68 1.08 5.38
CA ASN A 30 1.09 -0.22 4.87
C ASN A 30 0.03 -1.27 5.20
N VAL A 31 -0.29 -2.14 4.24
CA VAL A 31 -1.27 -3.23 4.42
C VAL A 31 -0.97 -4.13 5.62
N ALA A 32 0.29 -4.31 5.97
CA ALA A 32 0.69 -5.16 7.09
C ALA A 32 0.30 -4.62 8.48
N ILE A 33 -0.04 -3.33 8.59
CA ILE A 33 -0.33 -2.67 9.86
C ILE A 33 -1.73 -2.06 9.96
N VAL A 34 -2.53 -2.15 8.91
CA VAL A 34 -3.92 -1.67 8.94
C VAL A 34 -4.82 -2.66 9.68
N GLU A 35 -5.78 -2.17 10.45
CA GLU A 35 -6.68 -3.04 11.25
C GLU A 35 -7.56 -3.92 10.36
N GLU A 36 -8.19 -3.32 9.35
CA GLU A 36 -8.96 -4.06 8.36
C GLU A 36 -8.37 -3.82 6.97
N VAL A 37 -7.93 -4.91 6.35
CA VAL A 37 -7.33 -4.86 5.01
C VAL A 37 -8.36 -4.52 3.94
N PRO A 38 -7.97 -3.84 2.86
CA PRO A 38 -8.82 -3.72 1.69
C PRO A 38 -9.22 -5.09 1.17
N ARG A 39 -10.44 -5.21 0.66
CA ARG A 39 -10.97 -6.49 0.18
C ARG A 39 -11.21 -6.45 -1.31
N TRP A 40 -10.74 -7.51 -1.97
CA TRP A 40 -11.07 -7.76 -3.37
C TRP A 40 -12.57 -8.02 -3.51
N PRO A 41 -13.21 -7.65 -4.64
CA PRO A 41 -14.61 -7.99 -4.90
C PRO A 41 -14.88 -9.49 -4.70
N GLY A 42 -15.86 -9.79 -3.87
CA GLY A 42 -16.20 -11.17 -3.45
C GLY A 42 -15.62 -11.60 -2.11
N CYS A 43 -14.75 -10.79 -1.50
CA CYS A 43 -14.13 -11.07 -0.21
C CYS A 43 -14.71 -10.22 0.94
N GLU A 44 -15.82 -9.52 0.72
CA GLU A 44 -16.39 -8.56 1.67
C GLU A 44 -16.90 -9.21 2.96
N GLY A 45 -17.31 -10.48 2.88
CA GLY A 45 -17.79 -11.25 4.02
C GLY A 45 -16.70 -11.81 4.93
N GLU A 46 -15.44 -11.69 4.54
CA GLU A 46 -14.31 -12.25 5.26
C GLU A 46 -13.66 -11.21 6.20
N SER A 47 -12.91 -11.69 7.18
CA SER A 47 -12.21 -10.84 8.14
C SER A 47 -10.82 -11.37 8.48
N GLY A 48 -9.96 -10.50 9.01
CA GLY A 48 -8.63 -10.86 9.46
C GLY A 48 -7.77 -11.51 8.37
N THR A 49 -7.08 -12.58 8.72
CA THR A 49 -6.18 -13.31 7.82
C THR A 49 -6.90 -13.97 6.64
N VAL A 50 -8.17 -14.35 6.82
CA VAL A 50 -8.99 -14.93 5.75
C VAL A 50 -9.30 -13.88 4.68
N ALA A 51 -9.66 -12.67 5.11
CA ALA A 51 -9.86 -11.54 4.20
C ALA A 51 -8.60 -11.21 3.40
N GLN A 52 -7.45 -11.22 4.06
CA GLN A 52 -6.15 -11.00 3.41
C GLN A 52 -5.87 -12.08 2.36
N ALA A 53 -5.99 -13.34 2.73
CA ALA A 53 -5.74 -14.47 1.82
C ALA A 53 -6.70 -14.47 0.62
N CYS A 54 -7.97 -14.19 0.85
CA CYS A 54 -8.97 -14.05 -0.21
C CYS A 54 -8.61 -12.94 -1.18
N THR A 55 -8.22 -11.78 -0.66
CA THR A 55 -7.82 -10.62 -1.46
C THR A 55 -6.56 -10.92 -2.27
N ASP A 56 -5.55 -11.49 -1.66
CA ASP A 56 -4.30 -11.86 -2.33
C ASP A 56 -4.55 -12.85 -3.48
N GLU A 57 -5.41 -13.83 -3.25
CA GLU A 57 -5.81 -14.78 -4.30
C GLU A 57 -6.57 -14.09 -5.45
N GLY A 58 -7.49 -13.21 -5.14
CA GLY A 58 -8.23 -12.42 -6.14
C GLY A 58 -7.31 -11.56 -7.00
N VAL A 59 -6.39 -10.86 -6.36
CA VAL A 59 -5.35 -10.05 -7.03
C VAL A 59 -4.49 -10.91 -7.94
N MET A 60 -3.95 -12.01 -7.44
CA MET A 60 -3.08 -12.90 -8.22
C MET A 60 -3.80 -13.55 -9.39
N ARG A 61 -5.06 -13.94 -9.21
CA ARG A 61 -5.89 -14.49 -10.30
C ARG A 61 -6.09 -13.45 -11.41
N HIS A 62 -6.35 -12.21 -11.05
CA HIS A 62 -6.50 -11.11 -12.01
C HIS A 62 -5.19 -10.84 -12.74
N VAL A 63 -4.07 -10.77 -12.02
CA VAL A 63 -2.74 -10.59 -12.60
C VAL A 63 -2.43 -11.66 -13.64
N VAL A 64 -2.63 -12.93 -13.30
CA VAL A 64 -2.39 -14.04 -14.23
C VAL A 64 -3.29 -13.94 -15.47
N LYS A 65 -4.55 -13.58 -15.29
CA LYS A 65 -5.53 -13.45 -16.39
C LYS A 65 -5.21 -12.29 -17.33
N GLU A 66 -4.84 -11.12 -16.77
CA GLU A 66 -4.71 -9.87 -17.53
C GLU A 66 -3.31 -9.62 -18.08
N THR A 67 -2.29 -10.26 -17.51
CA THR A 67 -0.90 -10.05 -17.94
C THR A 67 -0.67 -10.61 -19.34
N LYS A 68 -0.16 -9.75 -20.21
CA LYS A 68 0.28 -10.12 -21.56
C LYS A 68 1.78 -9.92 -21.68
N TYR A 69 2.48 -10.97 -22.03
CA TYR A 69 3.91 -10.85 -22.26
C TYR A 69 4.18 -9.95 -23.46
N PRO A 70 4.90 -8.82 -23.29
CA PRO A 70 5.19 -7.94 -24.43
C PRO A 70 5.99 -8.67 -25.52
N ASN A 71 5.54 -8.58 -26.76
CA ASN A 71 6.17 -9.30 -27.88
C ASN A 71 7.65 -8.93 -28.07
N LYS A 72 7.99 -7.66 -27.87
CA LYS A 72 9.40 -7.19 -27.96
C LYS A 72 10.26 -7.80 -26.85
N ALA A 73 9.73 -7.89 -25.64
CA ALA A 73 10.42 -8.52 -24.51
C ALA A 73 10.64 -10.02 -24.75
N ARG A 74 9.62 -10.70 -25.27
CA ARG A 74 9.68 -12.11 -25.61
C ARG A 74 10.76 -12.38 -26.66
N ARG A 75 10.80 -11.59 -27.72
CA ARG A 75 11.80 -11.73 -28.80
C ARG A 75 13.22 -11.49 -28.31
N LYS A 76 13.40 -10.60 -27.32
CA LYS A 76 14.70 -10.30 -26.72
C LYS A 76 15.08 -11.20 -25.55
N GLY A 77 14.20 -12.16 -25.17
CA GLY A 77 14.43 -13.04 -24.04
C GLY A 77 14.45 -12.34 -22.69
N ILE A 78 13.77 -11.20 -22.55
CA ILE A 78 13.75 -10.41 -21.32
C ILE A 78 12.80 -11.06 -20.34
N GLN A 79 13.30 -11.45 -19.16
CA GLN A 79 12.58 -12.09 -18.08
C GLN A 79 12.98 -11.46 -16.75
N GLY A 80 12.15 -11.65 -15.74
CA GLY A 80 12.44 -11.24 -14.38
C GLY A 80 11.20 -10.94 -13.58
N GLN A 81 11.41 -10.52 -12.35
CA GLN A 81 10.35 -10.18 -11.42
C GLN A 81 10.30 -8.67 -11.21
N VAL A 82 9.16 -8.07 -11.54
CA VAL A 82 8.87 -6.65 -11.31
C VAL A 82 8.11 -6.52 -10.00
N TYR A 83 8.56 -5.65 -9.11
CA TYR A 83 7.82 -5.27 -7.91
C TYR A 83 7.05 -3.99 -8.16
N VAL A 84 5.75 -4.03 -7.96
CA VAL A 84 4.86 -2.88 -8.14
C VAL A 84 4.16 -2.59 -6.83
N SER A 85 4.13 -1.31 -6.44
CA SER A 85 3.25 -0.85 -5.38
C SER A 85 2.08 -0.07 -5.95
N PHE A 86 0.96 -0.13 -5.25
CA PHE A 86 -0.21 0.69 -5.55
C PHE A 86 -0.93 1.02 -4.25
N VAL A 87 -1.72 2.07 -4.29
CA VAL A 87 -2.54 2.48 -3.15
C VAL A 87 -4.00 2.15 -3.43
N VAL A 88 -4.64 1.45 -2.50
CA VAL A 88 -6.10 1.37 -2.46
C VAL A 88 -6.59 2.61 -1.73
N GLU A 89 -7.25 3.48 -2.46
CA GLU A 89 -7.76 4.75 -1.96
C GLU A 89 -8.92 4.55 -0.99
N ARG A 90 -9.32 5.61 -0.30
CA ARG A 90 -10.44 5.59 0.66
C ARG A 90 -11.77 5.18 0.02
N ASP A 91 -11.95 5.41 -1.27
CA ASP A 91 -13.12 4.96 -2.04
C ASP A 91 -12.96 3.56 -2.63
N GLY A 92 -11.84 2.91 -2.39
CA GLY A 92 -11.50 1.58 -2.92
C GLY A 92 -10.86 1.57 -4.30
N SER A 93 -10.76 2.71 -4.98
CA SER A 93 -10.07 2.80 -6.27
C SER A 93 -8.56 2.61 -6.12
N VAL A 94 -7.92 2.17 -7.19
CA VAL A 94 -6.45 2.02 -7.24
C VAL A 94 -5.81 3.31 -7.73
N GLY A 95 -4.86 3.81 -6.95
CA GLY A 95 -4.08 5.00 -7.27
C GLY A 95 -2.60 4.82 -6.97
N GLU A 96 -1.80 5.81 -7.28
CA GLU A 96 -0.35 5.84 -6.99
C GLU A 96 0.38 4.54 -7.35
N VAL A 97 0.24 4.09 -8.59
CA VAL A 97 0.95 2.90 -9.07
C VAL A 97 2.41 3.25 -9.31
N GLU A 98 3.31 2.52 -8.67
CA GLU A 98 4.75 2.77 -8.70
C GLU A 98 5.52 1.46 -8.88
N VAL A 99 6.54 1.46 -9.71
CA VAL A 99 7.47 0.34 -9.84
C VAL A 99 8.57 0.48 -8.78
N LEU A 100 8.58 -0.44 -7.81
CA LEU A 100 9.58 -0.46 -6.74
C LEU A 100 10.88 -1.11 -7.18
N ARG A 101 10.79 -2.13 -8.01
CA ARG A 101 11.94 -2.86 -8.54
C ARG A 101 11.72 -3.13 -10.02
N SER A 102 12.47 -2.43 -10.84
CA SER A 102 12.45 -2.54 -12.29
C SER A 102 13.29 -3.73 -12.79
N VAL A 103 12.84 -4.35 -13.86
CA VAL A 103 13.63 -5.30 -14.64
C VAL A 103 13.98 -4.67 -16.00
N HIS A 104 12.97 -4.24 -16.72
CA HIS A 104 13.11 -3.63 -18.04
C HIS A 104 11.85 -2.79 -18.33
N PRO A 105 11.96 -1.64 -18.99
CA PRO A 105 10.81 -0.78 -19.27
C PRO A 105 9.61 -1.50 -19.90
N LEU A 106 9.86 -2.46 -20.80
CA LEU A 106 8.79 -3.24 -21.45
C LEU A 106 7.96 -4.08 -20.46
N LEU A 107 8.63 -4.68 -19.47
CA LEU A 107 7.97 -5.45 -18.43
C LEU A 107 7.33 -4.53 -17.38
N ASP A 108 8.01 -3.45 -17.02
CA ASP A 108 7.53 -2.48 -16.05
C ASP A 108 6.23 -1.81 -16.51
N GLU A 109 6.15 -1.41 -17.79
CA GLU A 109 4.94 -0.83 -18.37
C GLU A 109 3.76 -1.80 -18.35
N GLU A 110 4.00 -3.06 -18.67
CA GLU A 110 2.97 -4.10 -18.63
C GLU A 110 2.48 -4.33 -17.19
N ALA A 111 3.39 -4.40 -16.22
CA ALA A 111 3.05 -4.54 -14.81
C ALA A 111 2.17 -3.40 -14.32
N VAL A 112 2.51 -2.17 -14.64
CA VAL A 112 1.72 -0.97 -14.30
C VAL A 112 0.35 -1.01 -14.99
N ARG A 113 0.31 -1.38 -16.27
CA ARG A 113 -0.95 -1.51 -17.02
C ARG A 113 -1.91 -2.48 -16.34
N VAL A 114 -1.43 -3.65 -15.94
CA VAL A 114 -2.24 -4.68 -15.28
C VAL A 114 -2.82 -4.17 -13.96
N VAL A 115 -2.00 -3.54 -13.13
CA VAL A 115 -2.46 -2.98 -11.85
C VAL A 115 -3.53 -1.92 -12.05
N LYS A 116 -3.42 -1.10 -13.08
CA LYS A 116 -4.44 -0.09 -13.43
C LYS A 116 -5.77 -0.69 -13.90
N THR A 117 -5.81 -1.97 -14.24
CA THR A 117 -7.05 -2.68 -14.61
C THR A 117 -7.78 -3.29 -13.41
N PHE A 118 -7.23 -3.18 -12.21
CA PHE A 118 -7.85 -3.73 -11.01
C PHE A 118 -9.24 -3.11 -10.78
N PRO A 119 -10.22 -3.93 -10.38
CA PRO A 119 -11.53 -3.42 -10.00
C PRO A 119 -11.44 -2.62 -8.70
N ARG A 120 -12.51 -1.97 -8.33
CA ARG A 120 -12.62 -1.26 -7.06
C ARG A 120 -12.65 -2.25 -5.90
N PHE A 121 -11.77 -2.03 -4.93
CA PHE A 121 -11.75 -2.76 -3.66
C PHE A 121 -12.78 -2.18 -2.69
N SER A 122 -13.14 -2.96 -1.67
CA SER A 122 -13.65 -2.38 -0.44
C SER A 122 -12.47 -1.77 0.31
N PRO A 123 -12.54 -0.49 0.76
CA PRO A 123 -11.37 0.17 1.33
C PRO A 123 -10.92 -0.46 2.64
N GLY A 124 -9.64 -0.31 2.96
CA GLY A 124 -9.13 -0.62 4.28
C GLY A 124 -9.71 0.31 5.34
N LEU A 125 -9.86 -0.20 6.55
CA LEU A 125 -10.41 0.55 7.68
C LEU A 125 -9.42 0.60 8.83
N GLN A 126 -9.32 1.77 9.43
CA GLN A 126 -8.59 2.03 10.67
C GLN A 126 -9.54 2.72 11.64
N ARG A 127 -9.82 2.10 12.78
CA ARG A 127 -10.81 2.60 13.74
C ARG A 127 -12.19 2.87 13.10
N GLY A 128 -12.61 1.98 12.18
CA GLY A 128 -13.87 2.08 11.47
C GLY A 128 -13.92 3.13 10.35
N LYS A 129 -12.82 3.82 10.06
CA LYS A 129 -12.74 4.85 9.03
C LYS A 129 -11.94 4.38 7.82
N PRO A 130 -12.39 4.66 6.59
CA PRO A 130 -11.60 4.35 5.39
C PRO A 130 -10.25 5.05 5.41
N VAL A 131 -9.21 4.30 5.09
CA VAL A 131 -7.83 4.81 4.97
C VAL A 131 -7.21 4.37 3.67
N ARG A 132 -6.21 5.12 3.22
CA ARG A 132 -5.40 4.75 2.07
C ARG A 132 -4.43 3.65 2.47
N VAL A 133 -4.42 2.55 1.74
CA VAL A 133 -3.58 1.39 2.04
C VAL A 133 -2.64 1.09 0.88
N ARG A 134 -1.35 1.01 1.16
CA ARG A 134 -0.34 0.66 0.17
C ARG A 134 -0.15 -0.85 0.13
N TYR A 135 -0.29 -1.38 -1.06
CA TYR A 135 0.03 -2.76 -1.41
C TYR A 135 1.30 -2.83 -2.25
N SER A 136 2.04 -3.91 -2.08
CA SER A 136 3.15 -4.26 -2.98
C SER A 136 2.96 -5.69 -3.45
N LEU A 137 3.16 -5.93 -4.73
CA LEU A 137 3.07 -7.27 -5.28
C LEU A 137 4.21 -7.56 -6.27
N PRO A 138 4.74 -8.79 -6.26
CA PRO A 138 5.67 -9.25 -7.26
C PRO A 138 4.92 -9.73 -8.49
N MET A 139 5.38 -9.34 -9.67
CA MET A 139 4.90 -9.85 -10.95
C MET A 139 6.03 -10.57 -11.66
N ASN A 140 5.89 -11.87 -11.82
CA ASN A 140 6.92 -12.71 -12.40
C ASN A 140 6.69 -12.90 -13.90
N PHE A 141 7.67 -12.48 -14.70
CA PHE A 141 7.70 -12.68 -16.16
C PHE A 141 8.73 -13.75 -16.50
N SER A 142 8.26 -14.90 -16.93
CA SER A 142 9.14 -15.99 -17.36
C SER A 142 8.74 -16.52 -18.73
N LEU A 143 9.75 -16.90 -19.51
CA LEU A 143 9.61 -17.51 -20.82
C LEU A 143 9.93 -19.00 -20.69
N ASN A 144 8.92 -19.85 -20.77
CA ASN A 144 9.07 -21.31 -20.80
C ASN A 144 8.63 -21.87 -22.14
#